data_688639b96093d82eaecff6e25c253400
#
_entry.id   688639b96093d82eaecff6e25c253400
#
_cell.length_a   1.000
_cell.length_b   1.000
_cell.length_c   1.000
_cell.angle_alpha   90.00
_cell.angle_beta   90.00
_cell.angle_gamma   90.00
#
_symmetry.space_group_name_H-M   'P 1'
#
loop_
_entity.id
_entity.type
_entity.pdbx_description
1 polymer ?
#
loop_
_entity_poly.entity_id
_entity_poly.type
_entity_poly.pdbx_seq_one_letter_code
_entity_poly.pdbx_strand_id
1 'polypeptide(L)'
;MREAAKLRPVVIDESLTGLDRLILARDLGYTGVALKACKGQSQALLMAAAAQKYKMFRCVQDLTCPGASLVHSVGLAARVPGVTAVEANARQYMPIANKPWEQKFPGIFLVKDGMMRTADLNGPGLEAVT
;
A
#
# COMPACT_ATOMS: atom_id res chain seq x y z
N MET A 1 11.74 4.40 -19.86
CA MET A 1 10.97 4.84 -18.66
C MET A 1 10.11 6.06 -18.98
N ARG A 2 10.69 7.20 -19.34
CA ARG A 2 9.97 8.48 -19.56
C ARG A 2 8.85 8.40 -20.60
N GLU A 3 9.03 7.69 -21.70
CA GLU A 3 7.97 7.53 -22.72
C GLU A 3 6.78 6.72 -22.20
N ALA A 4 7.03 5.62 -21.50
CA ALA A 4 5.96 4.83 -20.88
C ALA A 4 5.19 5.65 -19.84
N ALA A 5 5.90 6.49 -19.08
CA ALA A 5 5.31 7.34 -18.05
C ALA A 5 4.37 8.43 -18.59
N LYS A 6 4.46 8.77 -19.87
CA LYS A 6 3.50 9.66 -20.52
C LYS A 6 2.13 8.99 -20.75
N LEU A 7 2.12 7.67 -20.85
CA LEU A 7 0.89 6.90 -21.11
C LEU A 7 0.18 6.48 -19.83
N ARG A 8 0.94 6.02 -18.84
CA ARG A 8 0.45 5.55 -17.53
C ARG A 8 1.53 5.75 -16.46
N PRO A 9 1.17 5.87 -15.19
CA PRO A 9 2.14 5.91 -14.11
C PRO A 9 3.06 4.69 -14.13
N VAL A 10 4.36 4.93 -14.10
CA VAL A 10 5.38 3.88 -13.93
C VAL A 10 5.87 3.94 -12.50
N VAL A 11 5.65 2.87 -11.77
CA VAL A 11 5.83 2.78 -10.32
C VAL A 11 7.17 2.13 -10.00
N ILE A 12 7.96 2.75 -9.12
CA ILE A 12 9.09 2.06 -8.48
C ILE A 12 8.57 1.18 -7.35
N ASP A 13 9.02 -0.06 -7.30
CA ASP A 13 8.53 -1.10 -6.40
C ASP A 13 9.63 -1.68 -5.50
N GLU A 14 10.21 -2.85 -5.82
CA GLU A 14 11.21 -3.52 -4.96
C GLU A 14 12.43 -2.66 -4.67
N SER A 15 12.84 -1.87 -5.65
CA SER A 15 13.99 -0.95 -5.52
C SER A 15 13.70 0.27 -4.65
N LEU A 16 12.43 0.48 -4.22
CA LEU A 16 12.05 1.55 -3.29
C LEU A 16 12.42 1.16 -1.86
N THR A 17 13.68 1.31 -1.51
CA THR A 17 14.23 0.95 -0.20
C THR A 17 14.41 2.14 0.74
N GLY A 18 14.23 3.36 0.25
CA GLY A 18 14.36 4.59 1.04
C GLY A 18 14.08 5.85 0.23
N LEU A 19 14.18 6.99 0.91
CA LEU A 19 13.92 8.30 0.30
C LEU A 19 14.91 8.64 -0.82
N ASP A 20 16.17 8.26 -0.67
CA ASP A 20 17.21 8.41 -1.69
C ASP A 20 16.83 7.69 -2.99
N ARG A 21 16.27 6.50 -2.88
CA ARG A 21 15.80 5.70 -4.02
C ARG A 21 14.57 6.31 -4.69
N LEU A 22 13.68 6.92 -3.91
CA LEU A 22 12.54 7.66 -4.46
C LEU A 22 13.01 8.86 -5.30
N ILE A 23 13.98 9.62 -4.78
CA ILE A 23 14.53 10.77 -5.49
C ILE A 23 15.21 10.32 -6.79
N LEU A 24 16.06 9.28 -6.72
CA LEU A 24 16.70 8.70 -7.89
C LEU A 24 15.68 8.21 -8.93
N ALA A 25 14.65 7.50 -8.49
CA ALA A 25 13.60 7.00 -9.38
C ALA A 25 12.89 8.13 -10.12
N ARG A 26 12.52 9.21 -9.40
CA ARG A 26 11.95 10.42 -10.01
C ARG A 26 12.87 10.97 -11.11
N ASP A 27 14.14 11.10 -10.85
CA ASP A 27 15.12 11.65 -11.79
C ASP A 27 15.30 10.74 -13.01
N LEU A 28 15.15 9.42 -12.83
CA LEU A 28 15.12 8.43 -13.91
C LEU A 28 13.80 8.41 -14.70
N GLY A 29 12.76 9.12 -14.23
CA GLY A 29 11.48 9.26 -14.92
C GLY A 29 10.37 8.31 -14.44
N TYR A 30 10.52 7.71 -13.27
CA TYR A 30 9.38 7.07 -12.59
C TYR A 30 8.37 8.14 -12.14
N THR A 31 7.10 7.82 -12.25
CA THR A 31 6.00 8.74 -11.92
C THR A 31 5.09 8.22 -10.82
N GLY A 32 5.46 7.12 -10.17
CA GLY A 32 4.72 6.53 -9.07
C GLY A 32 5.59 5.75 -8.10
N VAL A 33 5.03 5.45 -6.93
CA VAL A 33 5.66 4.69 -5.85
C VAL A 33 4.72 3.63 -5.31
N ALA A 34 5.27 2.44 -4.99
CA ALA A 34 4.61 1.39 -4.25
C ALA A 34 5.02 1.46 -2.77
N LEU A 35 4.11 1.93 -1.92
CA LEU A 35 4.32 2.05 -0.48
C LEU A 35 4.15 0.68 0.19
N LYS A 36 5.03 0.34 1.11
CA LYS A 36 5.05 -0.97 1.78
C LYS A 36 5.15 -0.79 3.29
N ALA A 37 4.01 -0.86 3.98
CA ALA A 37 3.95 -0.72 5.43
C ALA A 37 4.78 -1.78 6.17
N CYS A 38 4.86 -2.99 5.63
CA CYS A 38 5.64 -4.10 6.19
C CYS A 38 7.17 -3.86 6.22
N LYS A 39 7.68 -2.91 5.42
CA LYS A 39 9.09 -2.48 5.47
C LYS A 39 9.34 -1.34 6.47
N GLY A 40 8.31 -0.92 7.18
CA GLY A 40 8.36 0.17 8.18
C GLY A 40 7.33 1.26 7.90
N GLN A 41 6.41 1.44 8.85
CA GLN A 41 5.32 2.43 8.72
C GLN A 41 5.86 3.86 8.57
N SER A 42 6.80 4.25 9.43
CA SER A 42 7.37 5.61 9.40
C SER A 42 8.03 5.92 8.06
N GLN A 43 8.74 4.93 7.48
CA GLN A 43 9.35 5.06 6.18
C GLN A 43 8.32 5.13 5.06
N ALA A 44 7.26 4.32 5.12
CA ALA A 44 6.16 4.39 4.16
C ALA A 44 5.48 5.77 4.18
N LEU A 45 5.25 6.34 5.36
CA LEU A 45 4.68 7.69 5.52
C LEU A 45 5.60 8.77 4.98
N LEU A 46 6.91 8.70 5.25
CA LEU A 46 7.89 9.63 4.71
C LEU A 46 7.93 9.59 3.18
N MET A 47 7.93 8.39 2.60
CA MET A 47 7.89 8.22 1.14
C MET A 47 6.55 8.68 0.55
N ALA A 48 5.43 8.47 1.26
CA ALA A 48 4.13 8.98 0.84
C ALA A 48 4.12 10.52 0.78
N ALA A 49 4.66 11.19 1.80
CA ALA A 49 4.78 12.64 1.83
C ALA A 49 5.69 13.17 0.72
N ALA A 50 6.83 12.52 0.48
CA ALA A 50 7.72 12.88 -0.62
C ALA A 50 7.05 12.68 -1.99
N ALA A 51 6.36 11.55 -2.19
CA ALA A 51 5.61 11.27 -3.41
C ALA A 51 4.49 12.31 -3.64
N GLN A 52 3.81 12.73 -2.57
CA GLN A 52 2.83 13.81 -2.65
C GLN A 52 3.47 15.14 -3.08
N LYS A 53 4.57 15.51 -2.46
CA LYS A 53 5.33 16.72 -2.83
C LYS A 53 5.73 16.73 -4.30
N TYR A 54 6.15 15.57 -4.81
CA TYR A 54 6.58 15.42 -6.21
C TYR A 54 5.45 15.03 -7.17
N LYS A 55 4.19 15.05 -6.72
CA LYS A 55 3.00 14.73 -7.53
C LYS A 55 3.07 13.34 -8.17
N MET A 56 3.70 12.39 -7.51
CA MET A 56 3.80 11.00 -7.97
C MET A 56 2.54 10.21 -7.62
N PHE A 57 2.18 9.27 -8.48
CA PHE A 57 1.16 8.26 -8.22
C PHE A 57 1.53 7.43 -6.99
N ARG A 58 0.55 7.05 -6.17
CA ARG A 58 0.75 6.25 -4.96
C ARG A 58 -0.17 5.03 -4.97
N CYS A 59 0.42 3.88 -4.78
CA CYS A 59 -0.28 2.65 -4.42
C CYS A 59 0.35 2.04 -3.17
N VAL A 60 -0.36 1.13 -2.53
CA VAL A 60 0.12 0.35 -1.39
C VAL A 60 0.17 -1.11 -1.79
N GLN A 61 1.20 -1.81 -1.35
CA GLN A 61 1.36 -3.25 -1.56
C GLN A 61 1.55 -3.98 -0.24
N ASP A 62 0.97 -5.17 -0.12
CA ASP A 62 1.06 -6.01 1.08
C ASP A 62 2.27 -6.94 1.10
N LEU A 63 3.01 -7.07 -0.01
CA LEU A 63 4.11 -8.04 -0.19
C LEU A 63 3.71 -9.48 0.15
N THR A 64 2.47 -9.85 -0.09
CA THR A 64 1.91 -11.17 0.25
C THR A 64 2.01 -11.50 1.75
N CYS A 65 2.06 -10.47 2.61
CA CYS A 65 2.06 -10.62 4.07
C CYS A 65 0.62 -10.72 4.59
N PRO A 66 0.19 -11.87 5.16
CA PRO A 66 -1.20 -12.09 5.56
C PRO A 66 -1.55 -11.47 6.93
N GLY A 67 -2.81 -11.56 7.29
CA GLY A 67 -3.31 -11.26 8.63
C GLY A 67 -3.13 -9.80 9.02
N ALA A 68 -2.52 -9.58 10.19
CA ALA A 68 -2.26 -8.25 10.73
C ALA A 68 -1.52 -7.33 9.76
N SER A 69 -0.57 -7.88 9.00
CA SER A 69 0.22 -7.10 8.03
C SER A 69 -0.64 -6.61 6.87
N LEU A 70 -1.56 -7.43 6.36
CA LEU A 70 -2.51 -7.01 5.33
C LEU A 70 -3.45 -5.93 5.86
N VAL A 71 -4.03 -6.13 7.05
CA VAL A 71 -4.91 -5.15 7.70
C VAL A 71 -4.20 -3.81 7.89
N HIS A 72 -2.94 -3.85 8.35
CA HIS A 72 -2.11 -2.65 8.50
C HIS A 72 -1.85 -1.95 7.16
N SER A 73 -1.52 -2.70 6.10
CA SER A 73 -1.30 -2.14 4.76
C SER A 73 -2.55 -1.46 4.22
N VAL A 74 -3.72 -2.09 4.39
CA VAL A 74 -5.02 -1.51 3.99
C VAL A 74 -5.35 -0.28 4.84
N GLY A 75 -5.08 -0.32 6.15
CA GLY A 75 -5.25 0.81 7.06
C GLY A 75 -4.39 2.02 6.66
N LEU A 76 -3.13 1.78 6.29
CA LEU A 76 -2.26 2.82 5.74
C LEU A 76 -2.83 3.41 4.45
N ALA A 77 -3.27 2.55 3.53
CA ALA A 77 -3.84 2.98 2.26
C ALA A 77 -5.10 3.84 2.44
N ALA A 78 -5.95 3.48 3.39
CA ALA A 78 -7.18 4.22 3.68
C ALA A 78 -6.93 5.63 4.26
N ARG A 79 -5.77 5.84 4.90
CA ARG A 79 -5.45 7.09 5.61
C ARG A 79 -4.44 7.98 4.90
N VAL A 80 -3.66 7.44 3.97
CA VAL A 80 -2.69 8.23 3.19
C VAL A 80 -3.42 8.92 2.03
N PRO A 81 -3.45 10.25 1.99
CA PRO A 81 -4.13 10.98 0.92
C PRO A 81 -3.59 10.63 -0.47
N GLY A 82 -4.50 10.41 -1.42
CA GLY A 82 -4.14 10.18 -2.81
C GLY A 82 -3.56 8.80 -3.13
N VAL A 83 -3.67 7.82 -2.23
CA VAL A 83 -3.51 6.42 -2.58
C VAL A 83 -4.72 6.00 -3.41
N THR A 84 -4.48 5.44 -4.59
CA THR A 84 -5.52 5.11 -5.57
C THR A 84 -5.74 3.61 -5.74
N ALA A 85 -4.82 2.79 -5.28
CA ALA A 85 -4.92 1.34 -5.39
C ALA A 85 -4.18 0.63 -4.25
N VAL A 86 -4.67 -0.56 -3.91
CA VAL A 86 -4.00 -1.48 -2.98
C VAL A 86 -3.81 -2.82 -3.69
N GLU A 87 -2.60 -3.32 -3.70
CA GLU A 87 -2.29 -4.68 -4.09
C GLU A 87 -2.34 -5.56 -2.83
N ALA A 88 -3.33 -6.45 -2.76
CA ALA A 88 -3.62 -7.29 -1.59
C ALA A 88 -3.51 -8.78 -1.94
N ASN A 89 -2.31 -9.19 -2.33
CA ASN A 89 -2.01 -10.53 -2.81
C ASN A 89 -2.14 -11.61 -1.73
N ALA A 90 -1.91 -11.26 -0.46
CA ALA A 90 -2.02 -12.19 0.66
C ALA A 90 -3.39 -12.86 0.77
N ARG A 91 -4.47 -12.19 0.35
CA ARG A 91 -5.82 -12.81 0.31
C ARG A 91 -5.87 -14.02 -0.63
N GLN A 92 -5.17 -13.93 -1.74
CA GLN A 92 -5.17 -14.94 -2.79
C GLN A 92 -4.18 -16.07 -2.49
N TYR A 93 -2.98 -15.71 -2.05
CA TYR A 93 -1.88 -16.65 -1.89
C TYR A 93 -1.75 -17.26 -0.50
N MET A 94 -2.35 -16.62 0.51
CA MET A 94 -2.27 -17.05 1.93
C MET A 94 -3.65 -17.18 2.58
N PRO A 95 -4.63 -17.86 1.95
CA PRO A 95 -6.02 -17.86 2.43
C PRO A 95 -6.17 -18.47 3.83
N ILE A 96 -5.41 -19.51 4.16
CA ILE A 96 -5.50 -20.18 5.48
C ILE A 96 -5.05 -19.23 6.59
N ALA A 97 -3.97 -18.48 6.38
CA ALA A 97 -3.44 -17.55 7.37
C ALA A 97 -4.35 -16.32 7.59
N ASN A 98 -5.24 -16.04 6.65
CA ASN A 98 -6.18 -14.94 6.73
C ASN A 98 -7.50 -15.28 7.43
N LYS A 99 -7.87 -16.55 7.56
CA LYS A 99 -9.17 -16.97 8.11
C LYS A 99 -9.56 -16.30 9.44
N PRO A 100 -8.71 -16.18 10.46
CA PRO A 100 -9.06 -15.51 11.72
C PRO A 100 -9.36 -14.02 11.52
N TRP A 101 -8.74 -13.40 10.52
CA TRP A 101 -8.85 -11.99 10.21
C TRP A 101 -10.07 -11.66 9.37
N GLU A 102 -10.52 -12.59 8.53
CA GLU A 102 -11.75 -12.46 7.71
C GLU A 102 -12.99 -12.24 8.57
N GLN A 103 -13.06 -12.91 9.73
CA GLN A 103 -14.16 -12.73 10.67
C GLN A 103 -14.12 -11.37 11.38
N LYS A 104 -12.92 -10.91 11.72
CA LYS A 104 -12.71 -9.64 12.44
C LYS A 104 -12.86 -8.43 11.54
N PHE A 105 -12.39 -8.52 10.28
CA PHE A 105 -12.36 -7.43 9.31
C PHE A 105 -12.97 -7.84 7.96
N PRO A 106 -14.25 -8.23 7.92
CA PRO A 106 -14.87 -8.78 6.71
C PRO A 106 -14.80 -7.82 5.52
N GLY A 107 -14.84 -6.51 5.77
CA GLY A 107 -14.76 -5.50 4.71
C GLY A 107 -13.45 -5.49 3.92
N ILE A 108 -12.36 -5.96 4.52
CA ILE A 108 -11.03 -6.05 3.87
C ILE A 108 -10.95 -7.30 3.00
N PHE A 109 -11.50 -8.41 3.48
CA PHE A 109 -11.35 -9.71 2.84
C PHE A 109 -12.43 -10.00 1.80
N LEU A 110 -13.63 -9.43 1.96
CA LEU A 110 -14.72 -9.49 0.98
C LEU A 110 -14.64 -8.32 0.01
N VAL A 111 -13.87 -8.50 -1.07
CA VAL A 111 -13.78 -7.49 -2.12
C VAL A 111 -15.03 -7.49 -2.97
N LYS A 112 -15.67 -6.34 -3.10
CA LYS A 112 -16.84 -6.13 -3.96
C LYS A 112 -16.51 -5.06 -5.00
N ASP A 113 -16.75 -5.33 -6.25
CA ASP A 113 -16.52 -4.43 -7.39
C ASP A 113 -15.08 -3.87 -7.41
N GLY A 114 -14.08 -4.71 -7.06
CA GLY A 114 -12.69 -4.33 -6.97
C GLY A 114 -12.33 -3.48 -5.75
N MET A 115 -13.26 -3.25 -4.81
CA MET A 115 -13.06 -2.38 -3.66
C MET A 115 -13.07 -3.16 -2.34
N MET A 116 -12.20 -2.74 -1.42
CA MET A 116 -12.22 -3.11 -0.01
C MET A 116 -12.95 -2.05 0.80
N ARG A 117 -13.76 -2.48 1.75
CA ARG A 117 -14.41 -1.57 2.70
C ARG A 117 -13.56 -1.45 3.96
N THR A 118 -13.16 -0.23 4.30
CA THR A 118 -12.27 0.08 5.43
C THR A 118 -13.00 0.69 6.62
N ALA A 119 -14.33 0.65 6.63
CA ALA A 119 -15.14 1.23 7.70
C ALA A 119 -14.88 0.61 9.08
N ASP A 120 -14.42 -0.64 9.11
CA ASP A 120 -14.11 -1.36 10.35
C ASP A 120 -12.72 -0.97 10.93
N LEU A 121 -11.93 -0.15 10.21
CA LEU A 121 -10.61 0.32 10.62
C LEU A 121 -10.69 1.70 11.30
N ASN A 122 -11.43 1.81 12.40
CA ASN A 122 -11.69 3.08 13.09
C ASN A 122 -10.98 3.23 14.44
N GLY A 123 -10.31 2.20 14.92
CA GLY A 123 -9.59 2.21 16.19
C GLY A 123 -8.25 2.96 16.14
N PRO A 124 -7.66 3.25 17.29
CA PRO A 124 -6.34 3.85 17.39
C PRO A 124 -5.23 2.83 17.07
N GLY A 125 -4.07 3.34 16.65
CA GLY A 125 -2.88 2.52 16.39
C GLY A 125 -3.01 1.66 15.14
N LEU A 126 -2.48 0.44 15.22
CA LEU A 126 -2.46 -0.52 14.11
C LEU A 126 -3.73 -1.36 13.98
N GLU A 127 -4.67 -1.24 14.91
CA GLU A 127 -5.96 -1.96 15.02
C GLU A 127 -5.88 -3.49 14.92
N ALA A 128 -4.86 -4.01 14.28
CA ALA A 128 -4.67 -5.44 14.04
C ALA A 128 -4.23 -6.23 15.29
N VAL A 129 -3.91 -5.55 16.38
CA VAL A 129 -3.25 -6.13 17.59
C VAL A 129 -4.19 -6.25 18.77
N THR A 130 -5.44 -5.83 18.64
CA THR A 130 -6.45 -5.89 19.72
C THR A 130 -7.46 -7.00 19.53
#